data_ac5cb313963532a840a124f42026f88d
#
_entry.id   ac5cb313963532a840a124f42026f88d
#
_cell.length_a   1.000
_cell.length_b   1.000
_cell.length_c   1.000
_cell.angle_alpha   90.00
_cell.angle_beta   90.00
_cell.angle_gamma   90.00
#
_symmetry.space_group_name_H-M   'P 1'
#
loop_
_entity.id
_entity.type
_entity.pdbx_description
1 polymer ?
#
loop_
_entity_poly.entity_id
_entity_poly.type
_entity_poly.pdbx_seq_one_letter_code
_entity_poly.pdbx_strand_id
1 'polypeptide(L)'
;MSRVLDPEGAHLAALRRLSDFRHQGVLELGCGDGRLTLGIATDAARVVAFDPDAEAIERARRTLPDELADRVVYRVASGKEIEIEPQSFDLVVFSWSL
;
A
#
# COMPACT_ATOMS: atom_id res chain seq x y z
N MET A 1 11.02 11.87 -7.60
CA MET A 1 11.65 10.53 -7.71
C MET A 1 11.06 9.60 -6.65
N SER A 2 10.58 8.45 -7.06
CA SER A 2 9.96 7.51 -6.13
C SER A 2 11.01 6.75 -5.34
N ARG A 3 10.71 6.51 -4.08
CA ARG A 3 11.50 5.63 -3.21
C ARG A 3 10.86 4.26 -3.17
N VAL A 4 11.67 3.23 -3.09
CA VAL A 4 11.20 1.84 -3.00
C VAL A 4 11.62 1.27 -1.66
N LEU A 5 10.65 0.73 -0.92
CA LEU A 5 10.88 0.04 0.33
C LEU A 5 10.43 -1.41 0.20
N ASP A 6 11.25 -2.31 0.70
CA ASP A 6 10.94 -3.74 0.73
C ASP A 6 11.04 -4.21 2.19
N PRO A 7 9.96 -4.03 2.96
CA PRO A 7 10.01 -4.23 4.41
C PRO A 7 9.71 -5.67 4.82
N GLU A 8 10.43 -6.67 4.32
CA GLU A 8 10.21 -8.05 4.72
C GLU A 8 10.02 -8.18 6.23
N GLY A 9 8.81 -8.57 6.66
CA GLY A 9 8.49 -8.71 8.06
C GLY A 9 8.53 -7.42 8.86
N ALA A 10 8.62 -6.27 8.21
CA ALA A 10 8.72 -5.00 8.91
C ALA A 10 7.40 -4.58 9.54
N HIS A 11 7.49 -3.96 10.70
CA HIS A 11 6.36 -3.30 11.35
C HIS A 11 6.20 -1.88 10.84
N LEU A 12 4.98 -1.37 10.90
CA LEU A 12 4.68 0.00 10.47
C LEU A 12 5.59 1.02 11.15
N ALA A 13 5.89 0.84 12.44
CA ALA A 13 6.77 1.75 13.17
C ALA A 13 8.18 1.82 12.56
N ALA A 14 8.69 0.68 12.07
CA ALA A 14 9.98 0.65 11.39
C ALA A 14 9.93 1.37 10.06
N LEU A 15 8.83 1.22 9.31
CA LEU A 15 8.64 1.93 8.05
C LEU A 15 8.58 3.44 8.26
N ARG A 16 7.89 3.88 9.30
CA ARG A 16 7.79 5.30 9.63
C ARG A 16 9.14 5.92 9.99
N ARG A 17 10.05 5.14 10.55
CA ARG A 17 11.42 5.59 10.82
C ARG A 17 12.24 5.73 9.53
N LEU A 18 11.92 4.93 8.52
CA LEU A 18 12.62 4.96 7.23
C LEU A 18 12.04 6.00 6.29
N SER A 19 10.75 6.32 6.44
CA SER A 19 10.06 7.23 5.53
C SER A 19 8.90 7.92 6.23
N ASP A 20 8.69 9.18 5.91
CA ASP A 20 7.52 9.93 6.33
C ASP A 20 6.45 9.82 5.23
N PHE A 21 5.30 9.25 5.57
CA PHE A 21 4.22 9.05 4.62
C PHE A 21 3.31 10.27 4.46
N ARG A 22 3.46 11.28 5.31
CA ARG A 22 2.55 12.44 5.27
C ARG A 22 2.60 13.14 3.92
N HIS A 23 1.43 13.39 3.38
CA HIS A 23 1.23 14.06 2.08
C HIS A 23 1.82 13.32 0.89
N GLN A 24 2.16 12.03 1.04
CA GLN A 24 2.71 11.24 -0.05
C GLN A 24 1.66 10.37 -0.73
N GLY A 25 1.84 10.16 -2.03
CA GLY A 25 1.16 9.12 -2.78
C GLY A 25 1.96 7.84 -2.67
N VAL A 26 1.34 6.77 -2.18
CA VAL A 26 2.02 5.50 -1.92
C VAL A 26 1.42 4.40 -2.81
N LEU A 27 2.30 3.65 -3.47
CA LEU A 27 1.94 2.43 -4.17
C LEU A 27 2.40 1.25 -3.33
N GLU A 28 1.47 0.38 -2.97
CA GLU A 28 1.78 -0.82 -2.20
C GLU A 28 1.54 -2.07 -3.04
N LEU A 29 2.55 -2.94 -3.13
CA LEU A 29 2.49 -4.19 -3.85
C LEU A 29 2.51 -5.36 -2.86
N GLY A 30 1.52 -6.27 -2.98
CA GLY A 30 1.40 -7.40 -2.07
C GLY A 30 0.73 -7.04 -0.75
N CYS A 31 -0.34 -6.24 -0.81
CA CYS A 31 -0.96 -5.70 0.40
C CYS A 31 -1.73 -6.73 1.23
N GLY A 32 -2.06 -7.90 0.67
CA GLY A 32 -2.83 -8.90 1.38
C GLY A 32 -4.19 -8.37 1.84
N ASP A 33 -4.49 -8.58 3.13
CA ASP A 33 -5.75 -8.12 3.72
C ASP A 33 -5.74 -6.65 4.16
N GLY A 34 -4.67 -5.92 3.86
CA GLY A 34 -4.62 -4.49 4.04
C GLY A 34 -4.17 -3.97 5.40
N ARG A 35 -3.64 -4.82 6.28
CA ARG A 35 -3.23 -4.38 7.62
C ARG A 35 -2.19 -3.27 7.59
N LEU A 36 -1.14 -3.45 6.80
CA LEU A 36 -0.10 -2.44 6.65
C LEU A 36 -0.63 -1.23 5.89
N THR A 37 -1.49 -1.47 4.90
CA THR A 37 -2.13 -0.42 4.10
C THR A 37 -2.86 0.60 4.99
N LEU A 38 -3.63 0.12 5.96
CA LEU A 38 -4.38 1.00 6.85
C LEU A 38 -3.46 1.89 7.67
N GLY A 39 -2.34 1.34 8.14
CA GLY A 39 -1.35 2.12 8.88
C GLY A 39 -0.70 3.20 8.00
N ILE A 40 -0.36 2.87 6.77
CA ILE A 40 0.21 3.81 5.82
C ILE A 40 -0.79 4.91 5.49
N ALA A 41 -2.05 4.53 5.24
CA ALA A 41 -3.11 5.46 4.83
C ALA A 41 -3.46 6.48 5.90
N THR A 42 -3.18 6.19 7.16
CA THR A 42 -3.40 7.14 8.25
C THR A 42 -2.61 8.44 8.01
N ASP A 43 -1.43 8.32 7.43
CA ASP A 43 -0.54 9.46 7.21
C ASP A 43 -0.48 9.89 5.74
N ALA A 44 -0.62 8.96 4.80
CA ALA A 44 -0.43 9.24 3.38
C ALA A 44 -1.57 10.06 2.77
N ALA A 45 -1.27 10.82 1.72
CA ALA A 45 -2.29 11.54 0.97
C ALA A 45 -3.20 10.57 0.21
N ARG A 46 -2.62 9.53 -0.36
CA ARG A 46 -3.37 8.44 -1.02
C ARG A 46 -2.54 7.17 -1.04
N VAL A 47 -3.22 6.04 -1.09
CA VAL A 47 -2.58 4.73 -1.23
C VAL A 47 -3.30 3.95 -2.32
N VAL A 48 -2.56 3.42 -3.26
CA VAL A 48 -3.07 2.44 -4.23
C VAL A 48 -2.37 1.12 -3.92
N ALA A 49 -3.14 0.11 -3.55
CA ALA A 49 -2.62 -1.16 -3.07
C ALA A 49 -3.07 -2.30 -3.97
N PHE A 50 -2.14 -3.16 -4.33
CA PHE A 50 -2.36 -4.29 -5.23
C PHE A 50 -2.02 -5.60 -4.55
N ASP A 51 -2.79 -6.63 -4.89
CA ASP A 51 -2.46 -8.01 -4.51
C ASP A 51 -3.10 -8.95 -5.54
N PRO A 52 -2.43 -10.05 -5.91
CA PRO A 52 -3.03 -11.01 -6.84
C PRO A 52 -4.14 -11.84 -6.23
N ASP A 53 -4.27 -11.87 -4.90
CA ASP A 53 -5.30 -12.63 -4.20
C ASP A 53 -6.60 -11.82 -4.09
N ALA A 54 -7.58 -12.19 -4.93
CA ALA A 54 -8.86 -11.50 -4.95
C ALA A 54 -9.62 -11.60 -3.62
N GLU A 55 -9.49 -12.71 -2.91
CA GLU A 55 -10.16 -12.88 -1.62
C GLU A 55 -9.56 -11.96 -0.56
N ALA A 56 -8.23 -11.81 -0.56
CA ALA A 56 -7.57 -10.90 0.35
C ALA A 56 -7.99 -9.45 0.09
N ILE A 57 -8.05 -9.06 -1.19
CA ILE A 57 -8.50 -7.71 -1.57
C ILE A 57 -9.94 -7.47 -1.15
N GLU A 58 -10.81 -8.47 -1.28
CA GLU A 58 -12.19 -8.32 -0.85
C GLU A 58 -12.28 -8.12 0.67
N ARG A 59 -11.50 -8.87 1.44
CA ARG A 59 -11.41 -8.68 2.90
C ARG A 59 -10.89 -7.28 3.23
N ALA A 60 -9.87 -6.83 2.51
CA ALA A 60 -9.32 -5.49 2.73
C ALA A 60 -10.37 -4.39 2.49
N ARG A 61 -11.15 -4.53 1.43
CA ARG A 61 -12.22 -3.57 1.11
C ARG A 61 -13.29 -3.55 2.21
N ARG A 62 -13.65 -4.71 2.74
CA ARG A 62 -14.69 -4.82 3.78
C ARG A 62 -14.25 -4.22 5.11
N THR A 63 -12.96 -4.27 5.40
CA THR A 63 -12.43 -3.75 6.67
C THR A 63 -11.88 -2.33 6.57
N LEU A 64 -11.97 -1.72 5.38
CA LEU A 64 -11.52 -0.34 5.17
C LEU A 64 -12.42 0.62 5.92
N PRO A 65 -11.90 1.40 6.89
CA PRO A 65 -12.71 2.39 7.60
C PRO A 65 -13.18 3.51 6.67
N ASP A 66 -14.36 4.03 6.92
CA ASP A 66 -14.95 5.11 6.12
C ASP A 66 -14.05 6.35 6.08
N GLU A 67 -13.35 6.63 7.17
CA GLU A 67 -12.46 7.79 7.26
C GLU A 67 -11.29 7.71 6.28
N LEU A 68 -10.93 6.51 5.84
CA LEU A 68 -9.81 6.29 4.92
C LEU A 68 -10.27 5.93 3.50
N ALA A 69 -11.57 5.74 3.30
CA ALA A 69 -12.11 5.20 2.05
C ALA A 69 -11.83 6.12 0.83
N ASP A 70 -11.69 7.41 1.04
CA ASP A 70 -11.43 8.38 -0.01
C ASP A 70 -9.95 8.44 -0.43
N ARG A 71 -9.06 7.82 0.36
CA ARG A 71 -7.63 7.86 0.07
C ARG A 71 -6.99 6.49 -0.19
N VAL A 72 -7.76 5.42 -0.11
CA VAL A 72 -7.25 4.06 -0.35
C VAL A 72 -8.01 3.41 -1.49
N VAL A 73 -7.26 2.87 -2.45
CA VAL A 73 -7.81 2.07 -3.56
C VAL A 73 -7.14 0.71 -3.53
N TYR A 74 -7.95 -0.35 -3.44
CA TYR A 74 -7.47 -1.72 -3.53
C TYR A 74 -7.77 -2.29 -4.92
N ARG A 75 -6.79 -2.97 -5.51
CA ARG A 75 -6.94 -3.59 -6.82
C ARG A 75 -6.37 -5.00 -6.84
N VAL A 76 -7.04 -5.89 -7.54
CA VAL A 76 -6.54 -7.24 -7.78
C VAL A 76 -5.67 -7.21 -9.03
N ALA A 77 -4.38 -7.43 -8.86
CA ALA A 77 -3.45 -7.57 -9.98
C ALA A 77 -2.12 -8.14 -9.49
N SER A 78 -1.43 -8.87 -10.36
CA SER A 78 -0.06 -9.29 -10.08
C SER A 78 0.91 -8.17 -10.47
N GLY A 79 2.12 -8.22 -9.93
CA GLY A 79 3.15 -7.24 -10.27
C GLY A 79 3.47 -7.19 -11.77
N LYS A 80 3.22 -8.30 -12.50
CA LYS A 80 3.45 -8.37 -13.93
C LYS A 80 2.38 -7.64 -14.75
N GLU A 81 1.18 -7.48 -14.18
CA GLU A 81 0.04 -6.86 -14.85
C GLU A 81 -0.05 -5.37 -14.59
N ILE A 82 0.73 -4.88 -13.62
CA ILE A 82 0.62 -3.50 -13.18
C ILE A 82 1.43 -2.60 -14.11
N GLU A 83 0.72 -1.81 -14.91
CA GLU A 83 1.30 -0.75 -15.71
C GLU A 83 1.13 0.56 -14.97
N ILE A 84 2.13 0.95 -14.22
CA ILE A 84 2.11 2.18 -13.45
C ILE A 84 3.32 3.01 -13.82
N GLU A 85 3.09 4.29 -14.05
CA GLU A 85 4.17 5.24 -14.15
C GLU A 85 4.75 5.45 -12.75
N PRO A 86 5.98 5.01 -12.48
CA PRO A 86 6.57 5.12 -11.13
C PRO A 86 6.57 6.55 -10.60
N GLN A 87 6.58 7.53 -11.49
CA GLN A 87 6.59 8.94 -11.14
C GLN A 87 5.26 9.44 -10.57
N SER A 88 4.19 8.65 -10.73
CA SER A 88 2.87 8.99 -10.19
C SER A 88 2.79 8.83 -8.68
N PHE A 89 3.79 8.20 -8.08
CA PHE A 89 3.83 7.94 -6.65
C PHE A 89 5.16 8.40 -6.06
N ASP A 90 5.11 8.88 -4.83
CA ASP A 90 6.30 9.32 -4.11
C ASP A 90 7.06 8.14 -3.48
N LEU A 91 6.34 7.06 -3.19
CA LEU A 91 6.88 5.91 -2.49
C LEU A 91 6.26 4.63 -3.04
N VAL A 92 7.09 3.61 -3.25
CA VAL A 92 6.63 2.26 -3.60
C VAL A 92 7.04 1.31 -2.47
N VAL A 93 6.07 0.58 -1.93
CA VAL A 93 6.28 -0.36 -0.84
C VAL A 93 5.97 -1.77 -1.33
N PHE A 94 6.91 -2.69 -1.15
CA PHE A 94 6.68 -4.11 -1.38
C PHE A 94 6.41 -4.77 -0.02
N SER A 95 5.19 -5.17 0.21
CA SER A 95 4.77 -5.71 1.50
C SER A 95 4.39 -7.19 1.45
N TRP A 96 4.92 -7.92 0.47
CA TRP A 96 4.70 -9.36 0.38
C TRP A 96 5.10 -10.03 1.69
N SER A 97 4.20 -10.82 2.25
CA SER A 97 4.60 -11.75 3.30
C SER A 97 5.01 -13.05 2.63
N LEU A 98 6.20 -13.48 2.92
CA LEU A 98 6.68 -14.77 2.45
C LEU A 98 6.16 -15.87 3.35
#